data_d34f03bda9170a9e68ae1e2c7ce8184b
#
_entry.id   d34f03bda9170a9e68ae1e2c7ce8184b
#
_cell.length_a   1.000
_cell.length_b   1.000
_cell.length_c   1.000
_cell.angle_alpha   90.00
_cell.angle_beta   90.00
_cell.angle_gamma   90.00
#
_symmetry.space_group_name_H-M   'P 1'
#
loop_
_entity.id
_entity.type
_entity.pdbx_description
1 polymer ?
#
loop_
_entity_poly.entity_id
_entity_poly.type
_entity_poly.pdbx_seq_one_letter_code
_entity_poly.pdbx_strand_id
1 'polypeptide(L)'
;MTLTAAADGSSLGNPGPAGWAWYVDDDCWVAGGWESSTNNRGELTAVLELLRATEAAGLAGEDLLIQCDSQYVINSLTKWRHGWKKRGWRKADGKPVLNADLVKDLDAALAGRTVRFEWVRGHVGHPMNEAADSRARGAATAFQQGRPVPAGPGWTRGGRAPGNREAQQAPSATSSSTPAAPQTDALF
;
A
#
# COMPACT_ATOMS: atom_id res chain seq x y z
N MET A 1 -19.27 2.75 -13.04
CA MET A 1 -18.29 1.91 -13.79
C MET A 1 -17.65 0.96 -12.81
N THR A 2 -17.40 -0.28 -13.19
CA THR A 2 -16.68 -1.23 -12.35
C THR A 2 -15.20 -1.23 -12.74
N LEU A 3 -14.35 -0.92 -11.79
CA LEU A 3 -12.90 -1.06 -11.93
C LEU A 3 -12.52 -2.47 -11.48
N THR A 4 -11.70 -3.16 -12.25
CA THR A 4 -11.20 -4.49 -11.88
C THR A 4 -9.68 -4.46 -11.79
N ALA A 5 -9.15 -4.98 -10.69
CA ALA A 5 -7.72 -5.10 -10.46
C ALA A 5 -7.40 -6.41 -9.73
N ALA A 6 -6.18 -6.86 -9.82
CA ALA A 6 -5.65 -7.93 -8.98
C ALA A 6 -4.72 -7.36 -7.90
N ALA A 7 -4.67 -8.00 -6.76
CA ALA A 7 -3.74 -7.68 -5.68
C ALA A 7 -3.10 -8.99 -5.17
N ASP A 8 -1.80 -8.98 -4.99
CA ASP A 8 -1.05 -10.15 -4.57
C ASP A 8 0.19 -9.79 -3.74
N GLY A 9 0.66 -10.72 -2.94
CA GLY A 9 1.87 -10.64 -2.15
C GLY A 9 2.75 -11.87 -2.37
N SER A 10 4.04 -11.70 -2.15
CA SER A 10 5.02 -12.79 -2.28
C SER A 10 6.11 -12.62 -1.24
N SER A 11 6.56 -13.71 -0.63
CA SER A 11 7.74 -13.69 0.22
C SER A 11 8.67 -14.85 -0.10
N LEU A 12 9.97 -14.56 -0.07
CA LEU A 12 11.05 -15.55 -0.28
C LEU A 12 11.51 -16.09 1.09
N GLY A 13 10.58 -16.66 1.82
CA GLY A 13 10.69 -17.05 3.22
C GLY A 13 9.61 -16.33 4.04
N ASN A 14 9.24 -16.87 5.20
CA ASN A 14 8.14 -16.31 5.97
C ASN A 14 8.49 -16.23 7.46
N PRO A 15 9.15 -15.14 7.94
CA PRO A 15 9.51 -13.93 7.20
C PRO A 15 10.71 -14.07 6.28
N GLY A 16 10.83 -13.13 5.34
CA GLY A 16 11.94 -13.04 4.40
C GLY A 16 11.75 -11.84 3.45
N PRO A 17 12.63 -11.67 2.46
CA PRO A 17 12.42 -10.68 1.41
C PRO A 17 11.02 -10.83 0.82
N ALA A 18 10.26 -9.76 0.82
CA ALA A 18 8.85 -9.81 0.47
C ALA A 18 8.45 -8.66 -0.45
N GLY A 19 7.45 -8.92 -1.27
CA GLY A 19 6.90 -7.96 -2.20
C GLY A 19 5.37 -7.97 -2.20
N TRP A 20 4.81 -6.92 -2.76
CA TRP A 20 3.40 -6.75 -3.02
C TRP A 20 3.21 -6.08 -4.37
N ALA A 21 2.08 -6.32 -4.99
CA ALA A 21 1.70 -5.65 -6.22
C ALA A 21 0.19 -5.58 -6.37
N TRP A 22 -0.30 -4.51 -6.98
CA TRP A 22 -1.60 -4.46 -7.60
C TRP A 22 -1.43 -4.26 -9.12
N TYR A 23 -2.37 -4.78 -9.88
CA TYR A 23 -2.28 -4.84 -11.33
C TYR A 23 -3.65 -4.68 -11.97
N VAL A 24 -3.75 -3.81 -12.95
CA VAL A 24 -4.90 -3.67 -13.85
C VAL A 24 -4.53 -4.17 -15.26
N ASP A 25 -3.44 -3.66 -15.78
CA ASP A 25 -2.82 -4.06 -17.05
C ASP A 25 -1.35 -3.62 -17.09
N ASP A 26 -0.67 -3.88 -18.19
CA ASP A 26 0.76 -3.61 -18.33
C ASP A 26 1.14 -2.13 -18.23
N ASP A 27 0.18 -1.23 -18.41
CA ASP A 27 0.36 0.22 -18.29
C ASP A 27 -0.18 0.80 -16.98
N CYS A 28 -0.73 -0.04 -16.10
CA CYS A 28 -1.39 0.38 -14.85
C CYS A 28 -1.17 -0.65 -13.75
N TRP A 29 -0.10 -0.48 -13.00
CA TRP A 29 0.28 -1.35 -11.88
C TRP A 29 1.32 -0.68 -11.00
N VAL A 30 1.44 -1.16 -9.77
CA VAL A 30 2.51 -0.75 -8.82
C VAL A 30 2.98 -1.97 -8.05
N ALA A 31 4.26 -2.02 -7.77
CA ALA A 31 4.88 -3.00 -6.89
C ALA A 31 5.83 -2.34 -5.90
N GLY A 32 5.99 -2.96 -4.76
CA GLY A 32 6.91 -2.57 -3.71
C GLY A 32 7.25 -3.75 -2.83
N GLY A 33 8.01 -3.52 -1.76
CA GLY A 33 8.36 -4.61 -0.87
C GLY A 33 9.23 -4.19 0.29
N TRP A 34 9.85 -5.17 0.92
CA TRP A 34 10.69 -5.03 2.11
C TRP A 34 11.81 -6.05 2.10
N GLU A 35 12.88 -5.75 2.83
CA GLU A 35 13.97 -6.69 3.09
C GLU A 35 13.50 -7.91 3.89
N SER A 36 12.54 -7.71 4.79
CA SER A 36 11.93 -8.80 5.57
C SER A 36 10.47 -8.47 5.90
N SER A 37 9.58 -9.35 5.49
CA SER A 37 8.16 -9.31 5.83
C SER A 37 7.53 -10.67 5.60
N THR A 38 6.20 -10.76 5.69
CA THR A 38 5.45 -11.99 5.51
C THR A 38 4.58 -11.92 4.26
N ASN A 39 4.17 -13.08 3.78
CA ASN A 39 3.25 -13.19 2.66
C ASN A 39 1.94 -12.43 2.93
N ASN A 40 1.34 -12.64 4.09
CA ASN A 40 0.07 -11.97 4.46
C ASN A 40 0.19 -10.45 4.52
N ARG A 41 1.32 -9.91 4.99
CA ARG A 41 1.54 -8.46 4.95
C ARG A 41 1.65 -7.93 3.52
N GLY A 42 2.28 -8.68 2.63
CA GLY A 42 2.34 -8.36 1.21
C GLY A 42 0.95 -8.30 0.58
N GLU A 43 0.15 -9.31 0.81
CA GLU A 43 -1.24 -9.40 0.34
C GLU A 43 -2.10 -8.22 0.82
N LEU A 44 -2.09 -7.95 2.12
CA LEU A 44 -2.84 -6.83 2.71
C LEU A 44 -2.36 -5.48 2.19
N THR A 45 -1.06 -5.31 2.05
CA THR A 45 -0.46 -4.06 1.55
C THR A 45 -0.84 -3.82 0.09
N ALA A 46 -0.87 -4.85 -0.75
CA ALA A 46 -1.30 -4.73 -2.14
C ALA A 46 -2.72 -4.16 -2.26
N VAL A 47 -3.64 -4.65 -1.44
CA VAL A 47 -5.02 -4.13 -1.39
C VAL A 47 -5.04 -2.68 -0.90
N LEU A 48 -4.31 -2.37 0.17
CA LEU A 48 -4.27 -1.01 0.74
C LEU A 48 -3.73 0.01 -0.27
N GLU A 49 -2.64 -0.33 -0.95
CA GLU A 49 -2.04 0.56 -1.95
C GLU A 49 -2.92 0.74 -3.19
N LEU A 50 -3.68 -0.28 -3.59
CA LEU A 50 -4.70 -0.16 -4.64
C LEU A 50 -5.81 0.80 -4.23
N LEU A 51 -6.31 0.70 -3.00
CA LEU A 51 -7.34 1.60 -2.48
C LEU A 51 -6.84 3.05 -2.44
N ARG A 52 -5.60 3.27 -2.00
CA ARG A 52 -4.95 4.58 -1.98
C ARG A 52 -4.76 5.16 -3.39
N ALA A 53 -4.32 4.33 -4.32
CA ALA A 53 -4.11 4.75 -5.72
C ALA A 53 -5.42 5.19 -6.38
N THR A 54 -6.50 4.42 -6.20
CA THR A 54 -7.82 4.76 -6.75
C THR A 54 -8.45 5.97 -6.06
N GLU A 55 -8.22 6.16 -4.77
CA GLU A 55 -8.64 7.37 -4.06
C GLU A 55 -7.91 8.62 -4.58
N ALA A 56 -6.59 8.53 -4.71
CA ALA A 56 -5.77 9.61 -5.25
C ALA A 56 -6.15 9.99 -6.69
N ALA A 57 -6.63 9.03 -7.47
CA ALA A 57 -7.14 9.23 -8.83
C ALA A 57 -8.57 9.81 -8.86
N GLY A 58 -9.22 10.02 -7.71
CA GLY A 58 -10.59 10.51 -7.62
C GLY A 58 -11.66 9.46 -7.93
N LEU A 59 -11.31 8.19 -7.79
CA LEU A 59 -12.17 7.04 -8.14
C LEU A 59 -12.73 6.31 -6.91
N ALA A 60 -12.68 6.93 -5.73
CA ALA A 60 -13.18 6.31 -4.49
C ALA A 60 -14.69 6.01 -4.53
N GLY A 61 -15.45 6.70 -5.36
CA GLY A 61 -16.88 6.47 -5.56
C GLY A 61 -17.22 5.35 -6.56
N GLU A 62 -16.24 4.85 -7.28
CA GLU A 62 -16.45 3.80 -8.27
C GLU A 62 -16.53 2.41 -7.61
N ASP A 63 -17.28 1.51 -8.24
CA ASP A 63 -17.32 0.10 -7.86
C ASP A 63 -16.00 -0.57 -8.20
N LEU A 64 -15.33 -1.16 -7.20
CA LEU A 64 -14.03 -1.80 -7.36
C LEU A 64 -14.13 -3.30 -7.09
N LEU A 65 -13.75 -4.10 -8.09
CA LEU A 65 -13.60 -5.54 -7.98
C LEU A 65 -12.13 -5.90 -7.86
N ILE A 66 -11.75 -6.55 -6.77
CA ILE A 66 -10.38 -6.98 -6.50
C ILE A 66 -10.27 -8.49 -6.60
N GLN A 67 -9.52 -8.97 -7.56
CA GLN A 67 -9.14 -10.38 -7.65
C GLN A 67 -7.99 -10.65 -6.66
N CYS A 68 -8.18 -11.64 -5.80
CA CYS A 68 -7.23 -12.01 -4.76
C CYS A 68 -7.26 -13.53 -4.57
N ASP A 69 -6.10 -14.15 -4.43
CA ASP A 69 -5.99 -15.60 -4.19
C ASP A 69 -5.91 -15.96 -2.70
N SER A 70 -5.81 -14.97 -1.82
CA SER A 70 -5.74 -15.16 -0.37
C SER A 70 -7.11 -15.12 0.28
N GLN A 71 -7.59 -16.28 0.71
CA GLN A 71 -8.82 -16.34 1.52
C GLN A 71 -8.66 -15.65 2.87
N TYR A 72 -7.45 -15.64 3.45
CA TYR A 72 -7.16 -14.89 4.68
C TYR A 72 -7.45 -13.41 4.51
N VAL A 73 -6.97 -12.79 3.43
CA VAL A 73 -7.20 -11.37 3.12
C VAL A 73 -8.68 -11.11 2.92
N ILE A 74 -9.34 -11.90 2.08
CA ILE A 74 -10.78 -11.74 1.78
C ILE A 74 -11.61 -11.85 3.06
N ASN A 75 -11.39 -12.88 3.87
CA ASN A 75 -12.13 -13.09 5.12
C ASN A 75 -11.81 -11.99 6.14
N SER A 76 -10.57 -11.58 6.26
CA SER A 76 -10.17 -10.50 7.16
C SER A 76 -10.91 -9.20 6.83
N LEU A 77 -11.02 -8.86 5.57
CA LEU A 77 -11.59 -7.58 5.13
C LEU A 77 -13.11 -7.60 4.96
N THR A 78 -13.70 -8.76 4.66
CA THR A 78 -15.15 -8.87 4.43
C THR A 78 -15.93 -9.38 5.64
N LYS A 79 -15.33 -10.22 6.49
CA LYS A 79 -16.00 -10.90 7.59
C LYS A 79 -15.44 -10.52 8.96
N TRP A 80 -14.15 -10.72 9.18
CA TRP A 80 -13.59 -10.70 10.54
C TRP A 80 -13.32 -9.30 11.08
N ARG A 81 -12.95 -8.34 10.24
CA ARG A 81 -12.58 -6.99 10.67
C ARG A 81 -13.66 -6.30 11.50
N HIS A 82 -14.93 -6.51 11.19
CA HIS A 82 -16.04 -5.89 11.94
C HIS A 82 -16.09 -6.36 13.40
N GLY A 83 -15.92 -7.67 13.62
CA GLY A 83 -15.85 -8.23 14.97
C GLY A 83 -14.57 -7.82 15.69
N TRP A 84 -13.45 -7.81 15.00
CA TRP A 84 -12.18 -7.34 15.58
C TRP A 84 -12.26 -5.87 16.01
N LYS A 85 -12.81 -5.03 15.19
CA LYS A 85 -13.02 -3.60 15.51
C LYS A 85 -13.87 -3.41 16.77
N LYS A 86 -14.97 -4.15 16.89
CA LYS A 86 -15.83 -4.13 18.09
C LYS A 86 -15.09 -4.57 19.36
N ARG A 87 -14.13 -5.47 19.25
CA ARG A 87 -13.33 -5.99 20.36
C ARG A 87 -12.02 -5.23 20.59
N GLY A 88 -11.87 -4.04 20.03
CA GLY A 88 -10.65 -3.23 20.14
C GLY A 88 -9.44 -3.88 19.44
N TRP A 89 -9.68 -4.49 18.27
CA TRP A 89 -8.67 -5.18 17.45
C TRP A 89 -8.06 -6.39 18.14
N ARG A 90 -8.92 -7.13 18.80
CA ARG A 90 -8.60 -8.42 19.43
C ARG A 90 -9.44 -9.53 18.83
N LYS A 91 -8.84 -10.72 18.75
CA LYS A 91 -9.56 -11.93 18.40
C LYS A 91 -10.50 -12.36 19.51
N ALA A 92 -11.40 -13.32 19.23
CA ALA A 92 -12.34 -13.84 20.22
C ALA A 92 -11.67 -14.42 21.47
N ASP A 93 -10.44 -14.95 21.33
CA ASP A 93 -9.63 -15.48 22.43
C ASP A 93 -8.90 -14.38 23.23
N GLY A 94 -9.09 -13.11 22.92
CA GLY A 94 -8.46 -11.97 23.59
C GLY A 94 -7.05 -11.62 23.08
N LYS A 95 -6.47 -12.42 22.19
CA LYS A 95 -5.15 -12.13 21.61
C LYS A 95 -5.24 -11.00 20.59
N PRO A 96 -4.17 -10.18 20.44
CA PRO A 96 -4.12 -9.15 19.40
C PRO A 96 -4.34 -9.74 18.00
N VAL A 97 -5.04 -9.00 17.15
CA VAL A 97 -5.19 -9.34 15.74
C VAL A 97 -3.83 -9.24 15.05
N LEU A 98 -3.46 -10.27 14.31
CA LEU A 98 -2.24 -10.26 13.50
C LEU A 98 -2.37 -9.20 12.40
N ASN A 99 -1.32 -8.42 12.15
CA ASN A 99 -1.32 -7.31 11.19
C ASN A 99 -2.39 -6.23 11.49
N ALA A 100 -2.70 -6.01 12.74
CA ALA A 100 -3.73 -5.05 13.17
C ALA A 100 -3.50 -3.65 12.63
N ASP A 101 -2.26 -3.20 12.50
CA ASP A 101 -1.86 -1.93 11.88
C ASP A 101 -2.40 -1.80 10.45
N LEU A 102 -2.16 -2.80 9.60
CA LEU A 102 -2.65 -2.83 8.22
C LEU A 102 -4.17 -2.98 8.14
N VAL A 103 -4.75 -3.83 8.97
CA VAL A 103 -6.21 -4.04 8.95
C VAL A 103 -6.96 -2.78 9.39
N LYS A 104 -6.42 -2.01 10.33
CA LYS A 104 -6.98 -0.70 10.72
C LYS A 104 -6.93 0.30 9.56
N ASP A 105 -5.80 0.39 8.87
CA ASP A 105 -5.64 1.27 7.72
C ASP A 105 -6.57 0.86 6.57
N LEU A 106 -6.73 -0.44 6.35
CA LEU A 106 -7.67 -0.99 5.38
C LEU A 106 -9.12 -0.71 5.75
N ASP A 107 -9.49 -0.84 7.02
CA ASP A 107 -10.84 -0.49 7.50
C ASP A 107 -11.17 0.98 7.22
N ALA A 108 -10.23 1.88 7.47
CA ALA A 108 -10.37 3.29 7.13
C ALA A 108 -10.48 3.54 5.62
N ALA A 109 -9.64 2.88 4.82
CA ALA A 109 -9.61 3.02 3.37
C ALA A 109 -10.86 2.45 2.68
N LEU A 110 -11.49 1.44 3.27
CA LEU A 110 -12.72 0.81 2.77
C LEU A 110 -13.99 1.59 3.15
N ALA A 111 -13.92 2.49 4.13
CA ALA A 111 -15.10 3.22 4.61
C ALA A 111 -15.75 4.04 3.49
N GLY A 112 -17.06 3.85 3.31
CA GLY A 112 -17.85 4.56 2.30
C GLY A 112 -17.59 4.13 0.86
N ARG A 113 -16.82 3.08 0.62
CA ARG A 113 -16.51 2.57 -0.71
C ARG A 113 -17.29 1.29 -1.04
N THR A 114 -17.58 1.09 -2.31
CA THR A 114 -18.13 -0.16 -2.84
C THR A 114 -16.98 -1.02 -3.37
N VAL A 115 -16.51 -1.94 -2.54
CA VAL A 115 -15.40 -2.84 -2.87
C VAL A 115 -15.84 -4.28 -2.73
N ARG A 116 -15.66 -5.04 -3.79
CA ARG A 116 -15.96 -6.47 -3.84
C ARG A 116 -14.67 -7.25 -4.06
N PHE A 117 -14.58 -8.43 -3.46
CA PHE A 117 -13.47 -9.36 -3.65
C PHE A 117 -13.94 -10.57 -4.43
N GLU A 118 -13.16 -10.95 -5.42
CA GLU A 118 -13.31 -12.20 -6.16
C GLU A 118 -12.14 -13.11 -5.81
N TRP A 119 -12.46 -14.23 -5.16
CA TRP A 119 -11.43 -15.23 -4.92
C TRP A 119 -11.06 -15.93 -6.22
N VAL A 120 -9.79 -15.92 -6.55
CA VAL A 120 -9.22 -16.63 -7.69
C VAL A 120 -8.25 -17.70 -7.18
N ARG A 121 -8.27 -18.84 -7.82
CA ARG A 121 -7.31 -19.90 -7.48
C ARG A 121 -5.94 -19.48 -8.00
N GLY A 122 -4.98 -19.30 -7.10
CA GLY A 122 -3.63 -18.88 -7.44
C GLY A 122 -2.98 -19.79 -8.48
N HIS A 123 -2.24 -19.18 -9.39
CA HIS A 123 -1.44 -19.85 -10.42
C HIS A 123 -2.23 -20.70 -11.46
N VAL A 124 -3.52 -20.51 -11.58
CA VAL A 124 -4.35 -21.30 -12.52
C VAL A 124 -5.27 -20.40 -13.35
N GLY A 125 -4.78 -19.94 -14.51
CA GLY A 125 -5.64 -19.37 -15.55
C GLY A 125 -6.27 -18.01 -15.25
N HIS A 126 -5.68 -17.23 -14.34
CA HIS A 126 -6.11 -15.87 -14.01
C HIS A 126 -5.03 -14.87 -14.38
N PRO A 127 -5.03 -14.31 -15.60
CA PRO A 127 -3.93 -13.48 -16.10
C PRO A 127 -3.58 -12.28 -15.23
N MET A 128 -4.57 -11.60 -14.68
CA MET A 128 -4.31 -10.44 -13.80
C MET A 128 -3.67 -10.84 -12.47
N ASN A 129 -4.12 -11.93 -11.86
CA ASN A 129 -3.52 -12.46 -10.64
C ASN A 129 -2.09 -12.94 -10.89
N GLU A 130 -1.85 -13.65 -11.98
CA GLU A 130 -0.50 -14.09 -12.38
C GLU A 130 0.43 -12.90 -12.62
N ALA A 131 -0.07 -11.83 -13.23
CA ALA A 131 0.69 -10.61 -13.46
C ALA A 131 1.02 -9.88 -12.15
N ALA A 132 0.08 -9.82 -11.21
CA ALA A 132 0.32 -9.27 -9.87
C ALA A 132 1.34 -10.13 -9.10
N ASP A 133 1.20 -11.46 -9.11
CA ASP A 133 2.16 -12.38 -8.48
C ASP A 133 3.58 -12.20 -9.03
N SER A 134 3.73 -12.15 -10.35
CA SER A 134 5.02 -11.94 -11.00
C SER A 134 5.70 -10.64 -10.55
N ARG A 135 4.94 -9.57 -10.42
CA ARG A 135 5.44 -8.26 -9.99
C ARG A 135 5.76 -8.22 -8.50
N ALA A 136 4.95 -8.83 -7.66
CA ALA A 136 5.21 -8.98 -6.24
C ALA A 136 6.48 -9.82 -5.99
N ARG A 137 6.61 -10.92 -6.70
CA ARG A 137 7.81 -11.78 -6.64
C ARG A 137 9.04 -11.06 -7.16
N GLY A 138 8.91 -10.28 -8.22
CA GLY A 138 9.98 -9.45 -8.77
C GLY A 138 10.47 -8.42 -7.74
N ALA A 139 9.57 -7.80 -6.99
CA ALA A 139 9.91 -6.88 -5.90
C ALA A 139 10.64 -7.61 -4.76
N ALA A 140 10.14 -8.75 -4.32
CA ALA A 140 10.80 -9.57 -3.29
C ALA A 140 12.23 -9.98 -3.71
N THR A 141 12.39 -10.39 -4.96
CA THR A 141 13.71 -10.77 -5.53
C THR A 141 14.64 -9.58 -5.60
N ALA A 142 14.15 -8.40 -5.98
CA ALA A 142 14.96 -7.18 -6.00
C ALA A 142 15.49 -6.83 -4.62
N PHE A 143 14.67 -6.92 -3.57
CA PHE A 143 15.10 -6.75 -2.19
C PHE A 143 16.14 -7.80 -1.76
N GLN A 144 15.90 -9.07 -2.10
CA GLN A 144 16.85 -10.14 -1.80
C GLN A 144 18.23 -9.89 -2.43
N GLN A 145 18.26 -9.32 -3.63
CA GLN A 145 19.50 -9.08 -4.40
C GLN A 145 20.05 -7.67 -4.22
N GLY A 146 19.45 -6.83 -3.40
CA GLY A 146 19.87 -5.44 -3.21
C GLY A 146 19.76 -4.59 -4.47
N ARG A 147 18.80 -4.90 -5.35
CA ARG A 147 18.53 -4.15 -6.59
C ARG A 147 17.35 -3.21 -6.44
N PRO A 148 17.30 -2.12 -7.24
CA PRO A 148 16.10 -1.29 -7.31
C PRO A 148 14.86 -2.11 -7.69
N VAL A 149 13.74 -1.84 -7.03
CA VAL A 149 12.45 -2.48 -7.33
C VAL A 149 11.85 -1.84 -8.57
N PRO A 150 11.42 -2.63 -9.57
CA PRO A 150 10.54 -2.12 -10.62
C PRO A 150 9.19 -1.72 -10.01
N ALA A 151 9.00 -0.42 -9.77
CA ALA A 151 7.84 0.09 -9.02
C ALA A 151 6.56 0.20 -9.84
N GLY A 152 6.68 0.21 -11.17
CA GLY A 152 5.54 0.34 -12.08
C GLY A 152 5.15 1.78 -12.41
N PRO A 153 4.24 1.96 -13.39
CA PRO A 153 3.83 3.27 -13.88
C PRO A 153 2.85 4.01 -12.96
N GLY A 154 2.23 3.32 -12.00
CA GLY A 154 1.17 3.88 -11.18
C GLY A 154 -0.22 3.70 -11.77
N TRP A 155 -1.20 4.44 -11.24
CA TRP A 155 -2.56 4.43 -11.76
C TRP A 155 -2.65 5.36 -12.98
N THR A 156 -2.95 4.78 -14.15
CA THR A 156 -2.97 5.47 -15.44
C THR A 156 -4.34 5.47 -16.11
N ARG A 157 -5.34 4.85 -15.48
CA ARG A 157 -6.71 4.73 -16.00
C ARG A 157 -7.58 5.85 -15.46
N GLY A 158 -8.50 6.35 -16.23
CA GLY A 158 -9.49 7.38 -15.94
C GLY A 158 -9.61 7.88 -14.50
N GLY A 159 -10.10 9.02 -14.30
CA GLY A 159 -10.15 9.70 -13.02
C GLY A 159 -9.63 11.13 -13.14
N ARG A 160 -9.69 11.86 -12.07
CA ARG A 160 -9.13 13.20 -12.02
C ARG A 160 -7.61 13.09 -12.18
N ALA A 161 -7.03 13.80 -13.14
CA ALA A 161 -5.58 13.91 -13.23
C ALA A 161 -5.04 14.26 -11.84
N PRO A 162 -3.94 13.61 -11.39
CA PRO A 162 -3.32 14.00 -10.13
C PRO A 162 -3.03 15.49 -10.23
N GLY A 163 -3.71 16.27 -9.40
CA GLY A 163 -3.43 17.69 -9.29
C GLY A 163 -1.94 17.82 -9.02
N ASN A 164 -1.23 18.59 -9.83
CA ASN A 164 0.12 18.99 -9.55
C ASN A 164 0.15 19.41 -8.07
N ARG A 165 0.64 18.55 -7.20
CA ARG A 165 1.17 19.01 -5.94
C ARG A 165 2.40 19.81 -6.35
N GLU A 166 2.21 21.10 -6.53
CA GLU A 166 3.32 22.02 -6.47
C GLU A 166 4.18 21.56 -5.31
N ALA A 167 5.42 21.24 -5.63
CA ALA A 167 6.42 21.01 -4.61
C ALA A 167 6.33 22.21 -3.69
N GLN A 168 5.75 22.03 -2.51
CA GLN A 168 5.86 23.02 -1.45
C GLN A 168 7.36 23.04 -1.14
N GLN A 169 8.00 24.01 -1.76
CA GLN A 169 9.34 24.43 -1.39
C GLN A 169 9.31 24.65 0.11
N ALA A 170 10.12 23.88 0.81
CA ALA A 170 10.43 24.18 2.18
C ALA A 170 10.84 25.66 2.26
N PRO A 171 10.35 26.42 3.24
CA PRO A 171 10.78 27.80 3.38
C PRO A 171 12.28 27.79 3.58
N SER A 172 12.98 28.45 2.68
CA SER A 172 14.40 28.73 2.80
C SER A 172 14.61 29.41 4.15
N ALA A 173 15.40 28.79 5.00
CA ALA A 173 15.88 29.43 6.21
C ALA A 173 16.68 30.67 5.81
N THR A 174 16.08 31.83 5.93
CA THR A 174 16.79 33.09 5.89
C THR A 174 17.77 33.13 7.05
N SER A 175 19.04 33.00 6.73
CA SER A 175 20.12 33.29 7.64
C SER A 175 20.07 34.78 7.98
N SER A 176 19.49 35.13 9.12
CA SER A 176 19.66 36.44 9.69
C SER A 176 21.06 36.51 10.29
N SER A 177 21.97 37.11 9.58
CA SER A 177 23.25 37.58 10.11
C SER A 177 22.96 38.68 11.15
N THR A 178 23.20 38.34 12.40
CA THR A 178 23.22 39.33 13.49
C THR A 178 24.49 40.17 13.34
N PRO A 179 24.43 41.50 13.30
CA PRO A 179 25.62 42.30 13.35
C PRO A 179 26.23 42.31 14.74
N ALA A 180 27.53 42.14 14.78
CA ALA A 180 28.33 42.22 16.01
C ALA A 180 28.20 43.59 16.64
N ALA A 181 27.91 43.60 17.94
CA ALA A 181 27.98 44.79 18.75
C ALA A 181 29.45 45.19 19.04
N PRO A 182 29.78 46.50 19.07
CA PRO A 182 31.13 46.95 19.32
C PRO A 182 31.52 46.71 20.79
N GLN A 183 32.72 46.21 20.97
CA GLN A 183 33.36 46.20 22.27
C GLN A 183 33.68 47.60 22.71
N THR A 184 33.14 48.01 23.82
CA THR A 184 33.64 49.18 24.56
C THR A 184 34.59 48.71 25.65
N ASP A 185 35.85 49.09 25.48
CA ASP A 185 36.83 49.13 26.54
C ASP A 185 36.32 49.99 27.67
N ALA A 186 36.32 49.50 28.86
CA ALA A 186 36.33 50.30 30.07
C ALA A 186 37.27 49.66 31.08
N LEU A 187 38.36 50.38 31.24
CA LEU A 187 39.29 50.29 32.35
C LEU A 187 38.59 50.44 33.71
N PHE A 188 38.87 49.58 34.62
CA PHE A 188 39.33 49.69 36.02
C PHE A 188 39.29 48.34 36.64
#